data_1b11fd8f70d2c2107b94cb5ff7b7188b
#
_entry.id   1b11fd8f70d2c2107b94cb5ff7b7188b
#
_cell.length_a   1.000
_cell.length_b   1.000
_cell.length_c   1.000
_cell.angle_alpha   90.00
_cell.angle_beta   90.00
_cell.angle_gamma   90.00
#
_symmetry.space_group_name_H-M   'P 1'
#
loop_
_entity.id
_entity.type
_entity.pdbx_description
1 polymer ?
#
loop_
_entity_poly.entity_id
_entity_poly.type
_entity_poly.pdbx_seq_one_letter_code
_entity_poly.pdbx_strand_id
1 'polypeptide(L)'
;MVPQTAWDRRFIKRLQALVLKYRTDSNVLALEPRTGVAYEEICTAARELKADLIVVATHGYTGYKRMFLGSTAERVVQHSPCPVLVVRQHIDHRNGSIDPRTRTGFRLTKILVPTDFSECSLIAFEYGLQLARDFNAELRLVHVINPQAYPFGDEYVALDHVQLMRETEYAEQKQMRSMAARAMTRYSVRVIHGSPAVEICNAANADADLIVISTHGRTGLGHLLIGSVAEHVVRNAHCPVLVIPSRGSLNSGKERNQI
;
A
#
# COMPACT_ATOMS: atom_id res chain seq x y z
N MET A 1 -1.65 23.19 -26.99
CA MET A 1 -0.69 23.89 -26.12
C MET A 1 -1.47 24.95 -25.36
N VAL A 2 -1.85 24.70 -24.12
CA VAL A 2 -2.55 25.70 -23.28
C VAL A 2 -1.49 26.68 -22.77
N PRO A 3 -1.69 27.98 -22.91
CA PRO A 3 -0.67 28.96 -22.52
C PRO A 3 -0.34 28.83 -21.03
N GLN A 4 0.94 28.86 -20.67
CA GLN A 4 1.45 28.86 -19.29
C GLN A 4 0.93 30.03 -18.43
N THR A 5 0.18 30.93 -18.99
CA THR A 5 -0.38 32.14 -18.35
C THR A 5 -1.65 31.89 -17.53
N ALA A 6 -2.22 30.67 -17.53
CA ALA A 6 -3.51 30.39 -16.88
C ALA A 6 -3.40 29.81 -15.45
N TRP A 7 -2.19 29.63 -14.91
CA TRP A 7 -2.05 29.18 -13.53
C TRP A 7 -2.44 30.31 -12.57
N ASP A 8 -3.40 30.05 -11.69
CA ASP A 8 -3.74 30.99 -10.63
C ASP A 8 -2.46 31.32 -9.84
N ARG A 9 -2.01 32.57 -9.88
CA ARG A 9 -0.81 33.04 -9.15
C ARG A 9 -0.85 32.68 -7.66
N ARG A 10 -2.05 32.54 -7.09
CA ARG A 10 -2.26 32.07 -5.72
C ARG A 10 -1.87 30.60 -5.53
N PHE A 11 -2.16 29.76 -6.51
CA PHE A 11 -1.78 28.35 -6.48
C PHE A 11 -0.26 28.18 -6.53
N ILE A 12 0.41 28.85 -7.47
CA ILE A 12 1.89 28.85 -7.57
C ILE A 12 2.54 29.35 -6.27
N LYS A 13 2.05 30.46 -5.70
CA LYS A 13 2.57 30.98 -4.43
C LYS A 13 2.40 30.00 -3.27
N ARG A 14 1.27 29.27 -3.21
CA ARG A 14 1.05 28.22 -2.18
C ARG A 14 2.02 27.06 -2.33
N LEU A 15 2.26 26.58 -3.56
CA LEU A 15 3.24 25.54 -3.83
C LEU A 15 4.64 25.98 -3.45
N GLN A 16 5.05 27.20 -3.85
CA GLN A 16 6.35 27.77 -3.47
C GLN A 16 6.52 27.87 -1.96
N ALA A 17 5.48 28.31 -1.24
CA ALA A 17 5.49 28.39 0.22
C ALA A 17 5.65 27.01 0.88
N LEU A 18 5.01 25.96 0.32
CA LEU A 18 5.19 24.59 0.77
C LEU A 18 6.63 24.10 0.57
N VAL A 19 7.18 24.32 -0.62
CA VAL A 19 8.57 23.95 -0.92
C VAL A 19 9.54 24.64 0.05
N LEU A 20 9.40 25.95 0.25
CA LEU A 20 10.25 26.70 1.17
C LEU A 20 10.12 26.20 2.62
N LYS A 21 8.93 25.79 3.04
CA LYS A 21 8.69 25.29 4.39
C LYS A 21 9.35 23.93 4.67
N TYR A 22 9.42 23.05 3.66
CA TYR A 22 9.89 21.66 3.81
C TYR A 22 11.23 21.40 3.10
N ARG A 23 11.83 22.41 2.48
CA ARG A 23 13.13 22.31 1.85
C ARG A 23 14.21 22.11 2.92
N THR A 24 14.96 21.03 2.79
CA THR A 24 16.22 20.82 3.52
C THR A 24 17.37 20.96 2.55
N ASP A 25 18.57 21.29 3.03
CA ASP A 25 19.74 21.60 2.20
C ASP A 25 20.17 20.48 1.24
N SER A 26 19.73 19.24 1.52
CA SER A 26 20.03 18.04 0.72
C SER A 26 18.94 17.67 -0.29
N ASN A 27 17.74 18.28 -0.26
CA ASN A 27 16.61 17.86 -1.09
C ASN A 27 16.35 18.85 -2.21
N VAL A 28 16.43 18.39 -3.45
CA VAL A 28 15.98 19.13 -4.62
C VAL A 28 14.47 18.94 -4.75
N LEU A 29 13.70 20.02 -4.51
CA LEU A 29 12.27 20.02 -4.74
C LEU A 29 11.99 20.77 -6.04
N ALA A 30 11.47 20.05 -7.03
CA ALA A 30 10.96 20.65 -8.27
C ALA A 30 9.44 20.78 -8.20
N LEU A 31 8.91 21.85 -8.78
CA LEU A 31 7.48 22.06 -8.94
C LEU A 31 7.14 21.84 -10.40
N GLU A 32 6.29 20.88 -10.66
CA GLU A 32 5.79 20.59 -12.01
C GLU A 32 4.26 20.72 -12.08
N PRO A 33 3.74 21.92 -12.25
CA PRO A 33 2.31 22.09 -12.49
C PRO A 33 1.95 21.52 -13.86
N ARG A 34 0.92 20.66 -13.88
CA ARG A 34 0.43 19.99 -15.11
C ARG A 34 -1.06 20.25 -15.28
N THR A 35 -1.54 20.22 -16.52
CA THR A 35 -2.94 20.41 -16.88
C THR A 35 -3.44 19.17 -17.61
N GLY A 36 -4.53 18.59 -17.12
CA GLY A 36 -5.11 17.38 -17.69
C GLY A 36 -5.93 16.60 -16.67
N VAL A 37 -6.15 15.34 -16.94
CA VAL A 37 -6.78 14.42 -16.01
C VAL A 37 -5.76 14.05 -14.93
N ALA A 38 -6.05 14.39 -13.68
CA ALA A 38 -5.07 14.38 -12.60
C ALA A 38 -4.29 13.07 -12.45
N TYR A 39 -4.95 11.90 -12.49
CA TYR A 39 -4.26 10.62 -12.35
C TYR A 39 -3.34 10.29 -13.55
N GLU A 40 -3.75 10.69 -14.77
CA GLU A 40 -2.96 10.48 -15.99
C GLU A 40 -1.67 11.30 -15.94
N GLU A 41 -1.82 12.58 -15.57
CA GLU A 41 -0.69 13.49 -15.45
C GLU A 41 0.30 13.06 -14.35
N ILE A 42 -0.21 12.57 -13.21
CA ILE A 42 0.63 12.03 -12.12
C ILE A 42 1.40 10.79 -12.61
N CYS A 43 0.71 9.83 -13.25
CA CYS A 43 1.36 8.62 -13.75
C CYS A 43 2.34 8.91 -14.89
N THR A 44 2.03 9.89 -15.76
CA THR A 44 2.93 10.34 -16.83
C THR A 44 4.17 11.02 -16.27
N ALA A 45 4.00 11.92 -15.30
CA ALA A 45 5.11 12.53 -14.60
C ALA A 45 6.02 11.49 -13.93
N ALA A 46 5.42 10.50 -13.27
CA ALA A 46 6.17 9.42 -12.63
C ALA A 46 7.02 8.61 -13.64
N ARG A 47 6.50 8.37 -14.85
CA ARG A 47 7.28 7.71 -15.92
C ARG A 47 8.42 8.59 -16.43
N GLU A 48 8.14 9.85 -16.72
CA GLU A 48 9.11 10.81 -17.25
C GLU A 48 10.26 11.05 -16.26
N LEU A 49 9.92 11.23 -14.99
CA LEU A 49 10.87 11.45 -13.90
C LEU A 49 11.54 10.16 -13.41
N LYS A 50 11.10 8.98 -13.91
CA LYS A 50 11.53 7.67 -13.42
C LYS A 50 11.38 7.56 -11.90
N ALA A 51 10.24 8.01 -11.38
CA ALA A 51 9.99 8.03 -9.95
C ALA A 51 10.00 6.63 -9.35
N ASP A 52 10.68 6.47 -8.22
CA ASP A 52 10.73 5.22 -7.45
C ASP A 52 9.48 5.05 -6.58
N LEU A 53 8.78 6.14 -6.27
CA LEU A 53 7.63 6.16 -5.38
C LEU A 53 6.71 7.33 -5.71
N ILE A 54 5.40 7.07 -5.73
CA ILE A 54 4.37 8.11 -5.69
C ILE A 54 3.80 8.17 -4.27
N VAL A 55 3.65 9.36 -3.71
CA VAL A 55 2.96 9.57 -2.43
C VAL A 55 1.68 10.35 -2.68
N VAL A 56 0.54 9.77 -2.29
CA VAL A 56 -0.78 10.41 -2.44
C VAL A 56 -1.54 10.40 -1.12
N ALA A 57 -2.35 11.43 -0.89
CA ALA A 57 -3.29 11.44 0.22
C ALA A 57 -4.65 10.85 -0.22
N THR A 58 -5.36 10.20 0.72
CA THR A 58 -6.68 9.62 0.44
C THR A 58 -7.75 10.68 0.13
N HIS A 59 -7.59 11.92 0.62
CA HIS A 59 -8.55 13.00 0.45
C HIS A 59 -7.90 14.23 -0.18
N GLY A 60 -8.57 14.78 -1.20
CA GLY A 60 -8.25 16.09 -1.77
C GLY A 60 -9.06 17.21 -1.09
N TYR A 61 -9.14 18.35 -1.76
CA TYR A 61 -9.79 19.59 -1.28
C TYR A 61 -11.30 19.46 -0.98
N THR A 62 -11.99 18.44 -1.49
CA THR A 62 -13.44 18.27 -1.43
C THR A 62 -13.97 17.53 -0.20
N GLY A 63 -13.11 17.15 0.72
CA GLY A 63 -13.30 16.72 2.12
C GLY A 63 -14.64 16.16 2.62
N TYR A 64 -15.50 15.62 1.77
CA TYR A 64 -16.79 15.08 2.17
C TYR A 64 -16.72 13.57 2.44
N LYS A 65 -16.98 13.20 3.71
CA LYS A 65 -17.17 11.84 4.24
C LYS A 65 -15.93 10.91 4.31
N ARG A 66 -15.59 10.52 5.54
CA ARG A 66 -14.45 9.75 6.06
C ARG A 66 -14.18 8.36 5.48
N MET A 67 -14.95 7.88 4.50
CA MET A 67 -14.91 6.48 4.04
C MET A 67 -14.57 6.31 2.56
N PHE A 68 -14.16 7.35 1.85
CA PHE A 68 -13.89 7.23 0.42
C PHE A 68 -12.43 7.52 0.09
N LEU A 69 -11.78 6.56 -0.57
CA LEU A 69 -10.57 6.81 -1.33
C LEU A 69 -10.94 7.79 -2.46
N GLY A 70 -10.24 8.93 -2.57
CA GLY A 70 -10.50 9.88 -3.64
C GLY A 70 -10.28 9.22 -5.01
N SER A 71 -11.15 9.52 -5.98
CA SER A 71 -11.09 8.93 -7.32
C SER A 71 -9.73 9.10 -8.01
N THR A 72 -9.02 10.19 -7.75
CA THR A 72 -7.65 10.40 -8.25
C THR A 72 -6.67 9.43 -7.61
N ALA A 73 -6.70 9.27 -6.27
CA ALA A 73 -5.80 8.37 -5.58
C ALA A 73 -6.02 6.90 -5.98
N GLU A 74 -7.28 6.49 -6.11
CA GLU A 74 -7.67 5.17 -6.60
C GLU A 74 -7.11 4.89 -7.99
N ARG A 75 -7.33 5.81 -8.95
CA ARG A 75 -6.81 5.67 -10.32
C ARG A 75 -5.28 5.72 -10.38
N VAL A 76 -4.62 6.51 -9.53
CA VAL A 76 -3.16 6.49 -9.43
C VAL A 76 -2.67 5.13 -8.98
N VAL A 77 -3.28 4.52 -7.95
CA VAL A 77 -2.91 3.17 -7.50
C VAL A 77 -3.12 2.13 -8.60
N GLN A 78 -4.17 2.26 -9.40
CA GLN A 78 -4.47 1.34 -10.52
C GLN A 78 -3.46 1.44 -11.67
N HIS A 79 -2.99 2.65 -12.01
CA HIS A 79 -2.25 2.92 -13.24
C HIS A 79 -0.78 3.32 -13.00
N SER A 80 -0.34 3.30 -11.74
CA SER A 80 1.02 3.73 -11.39
C SER A 80 2.09 2.83 -12.00
N PRO A 81 3.18 3.41 -12.55
CA PRO A 81 4.35 2.66 -13.01
C PRO A 81 5.28 2.23 -11.86
N CYS A 82 5.08 2.73 -10.66
CA CYS A 82 5.93 2.49 -9.49
C CYS A 82 5.08 2.32 -8.22
N PRO A 83 5.65 1.88 -7.09
CA PRO A 83 4.94 1.80 -5.81
C PRO A 83 4.23 3.09 -5.44
N VAL A 84 3.07 2.96 -4.80
CA VAL A 84 2.25 4.10 -4.35
C VAL A 84 2.06 4.03 -2.84
N LEU A 85 2.58 5.02 -2.13
CA LEU A 85 2.31 5.20 -0.71
C LEU A 85 1.04 6.04 -0.54
N VAL A 86 -0.01 5.41 -0.07
CA VAL A 86 -1.28 6.08 0.25
C VAL A 86 -1.26 6.47 1.72
N VAL A 87 -1.32 7.79 1.97
CA VAL A 87 -1.29 8.35 3.33
C VAL A 87 -2.64 8.92 3.70
N ARG A 88 -2.98 8.84 4.99
CA ARG A 88 -4.18 9.46 5.57
C ARG A 88 -3.79 10.61 6.48
N GLN A 89 -4.53 11.69 6.43
CA GLN A 89 -4.45 12.71 7.46
C GLN A 89 -5.20 12.24 8.71
N HIS A 90 -4.49 12.03 9.80
CA HIS A 90 -5.09 11.95 11.11
C HIS A 90 -5.37 13.37 11.60
N ILE A 91 -6.61 13.83 11.38
CA ILE A 91 -7.08 15.07 11.97
C ILE A 91 -7.68 14.70 13.33
N ASP A 92 -7.19 15.29 14.40
CA ASP A 92 -7.83 15.21 15.70
C ASP A 92 -9.17 15.94 15.63
N HIS A 93 -10.25 15.16 15.74
CA HIS A 93 -11.61 15.66 15.56
C HIS A 93 -12.13 16.52 16.73
N ARG A 94 -11.38 16.59 17.83
CA ARG A 94 -11.79 17.38 19.00
C ARG A 94 -11.49 18.87 18.79
N ASN A 95 -10.48 19.19 18.01
CA ASN A 95 -10.00 20.57 17.82
C ASN A 95 -9.60 20.93 16.39
N GLY A 96 -9.83 20.05 15.40
CA GLY A 96 -9.46 20.29 14.00
C GLY A 96 -7.95 20.36 13.75
N SER A 97 -7.12 20.05 14.75
CA SER A 97 -5.67 20.05 14.61
C SER A 97 -5.16 18.73 14.05
N ILE A 98 -4.01 18.77 13.38
CA ILE A 98 -3.27 17.57 12.99
C ILE A 98 -2.83 16.87 14.27
N ASP A 99 -3.11 15.56 14.41
CA ASP A 99 -2.73 14.75 15.55
C ASP A 99 -1.26 15.02 15.93
N PRO A 100 -0.98 15.40 17.20
CA PRO A 100 0.39 15.67 17.66
C PRO A 100 1.35 14.49 17.41
N ARG A 101 0.84 13.26 17.32
CA ARG A 101 1.63 12.06 16.98
C ARG A 101 2.21 12.10 15.56
N THR A 102 1.63 12.89 14.66
CA THR A 102 2.21 13.16 13.33
C THR A 102 3.30 14.24 13.35
N ARG A 103 3.47 14.96 14.47
CA ARG A 103 4.52 16.00 14.63
C ARG A 103 5.85 15.45 15.17
N THR A 104 5.81 14.34 15.92
CA THR A 104 7.01 13.63 16.37
C THR A 104 7.38 12.63 15.29
N GLY A 105 8.37 12.93 14.49
CA GLY A 105 8.88 12.21 13.32
C GLY A 105 8.36 10.79 13.11
N PHE A 106 7.91 10.48 11.91
CA PHE A 106 7.43 9.15 11.53
C PHE A 106 8.51 8.10 11.87
N ARG A 107 8.17 7.15 12.73
CA ARG A 107 9.02 6.01 13.05
C ARG A 107 8.39 4.75 12.46
N LEU A 108 9.07 4.13 11.54
CA LEU A 108 8.66 2.86 10.98
C LEU A 108 9.27 1.74 11.85
N THR A 109 8.45 1.17 12.72
CA THR A 109 8.88 0.12 13.67
C THR A 109 8.22 -1.22 13.40
N LYS A 110 7.05 -1.22 12.74
CA LYS A 110 6.24 -2.42 12.49
C LYS A 110 5.60 -2.36 11.11
N ILE A 111 5.95 -3.30 10.27
CA ILE A 111 5.46 -3.42 8.88
C ILE A 111 4.60 -4.66 8.77
N LEU A 112 3.33 -4.50 8.40
CA LEU A 112 2.41 -5.60 8.11
C LEU A 112 2.46 -5.92 6.63
N VAL A 113 2.69 -7.19 6.31
CA VAL A 113 2.68 -7.69 4.92
C VAL A 113 1.68 -8.84 4.83
N PRO A 114 0.51 -8.64 4.26
CA PRO A 114 -0.39 -9.72 3.94
C PRO A 114 0.12 -10.51 2.74
N THR A 115 -0.03 -11.83 2.78
CA THR A 115 0.32 -12.73 1.67
C THR A 115 -0.80 -13.72 1.41
N ASP A 116 -1.04 -14.00 0.15
CA ASP A 116 -1.85 -15.10 -0.33
C ASP A 116 -1.02 -16.12 -1.12
N PHE A 117 0.32 -15.99 -1.04
CA PHE A 117 1.32 -16.78 -1.76
C PHE A 117 1.28 -16.61 -3.29
N SER A 118 0.52 -15.67 -3.82
CA SER A 118 0.58 -15.30 -5.25
C SER A 118 1.90 -14.61 -5.57
N GLU A 119 2.32 -14.63 -6.85
CA GLU A 119 3.51 -13.91 -7.30
C GLU A 119 3.46 -12.41 -6.94
N CYS A 120 2.29 -11.80 -7.05
CA CYS A 120 2.10 -10.40 -6.72
C CYS A 120 2.33 -10.14 -5.22
N SER A 121 1.79 -10.99 -4.34
CA SER A 121 2.00 -10.87 -2.90
C SER A 121 3.45 -11.15 -2.50
N LEU A 122 4.15 -12.03 -3.22
CA LEU A 122 5.59 -12.26 -3.01
C LEU A 122 6.43 -11.04 -3.39
N ILE A 123 6.07 -10.31 -4.44
CA ILE A 123 6.73 -9.03 -4.76
C ILE A 123 6.53 -8.03 -3.63
N ALA A 124 5.30 -7.86 -3.13
CA ALA A 124 5.03 -7.00 -2.00
C ALA A 124 5.79 -7.41 -0.74
N PHE A 125 5.93 -8.72 -0.52
CA PHE A 125 6.75 -9.27 0.57
C PHE A 125 8.22 -8.84 0.46
N GLU A 126 8.84 -8.92 -0.73
CA GLU A 126 10.23 -8.50 -0.93
C GLU A 126 10.43 -6.99 -0.63
N TYR A 127 9.47 -6.14 -1.01
CA TYR A 127 9.47 -4.72 -0.61
C TYR A 127 9.37 -4.56 0.91
N GLY A 128 8.44 -5.26 1.56
CA GLY A 128 8.28 -5.22 3.02
C GLY A 128 9.53 -5.73 3.75
N LEU A 129 10.15 -6.78 3.23
CA LEU A 129 11.39 -7.36 3.72
C LEU A 129 12.55 -6.35 3.67
N GLN A 130 12.71 -5.65 2.53
CA GLN A 130 13.73 -4.64 2.37
C GLN A 130 13.52 -3.46 3.32
N LEU A 131 12.30 -2.95 3.41
CA LEU A 131 11.96 -1.88 4.34
C LEU A 131 12.18 -2.29 5.80
N ALA A 132 11.85 -3.53 6.18
CA ALA A 132 12.08 -4.02 7.53
C ALA A 132 13.58 -4.03 7.88
N ARG A 133 14.44 -4.38 6.94
CA ARG A 133 15.92 -4.32 7.11
C ARG A 133 16.40 -2.89 7.21
N ASP A 134 16.02 -2.03 6.27
CA ASP A 134 16.53 -0.66 6.16
C ASP A 134 16.15 0.20 7.38
N PHE A 135 14.95 -0.03 7.94
CA PHE A 135 14.45 0.69 9.12
C PHE A 135 14.61 -0.06 10.44
N ASN A 136 15.20 -1.26 10.42
CA ASN A 136 15.27 -2.17 11.58
C ASN A 136 13.89 -2.37 12.24
N ALA A 137 12.86 -2.51 11.40
CA ALA A 137 11.47 -2.67 11.80
C ALA A 137 11.10 -4.15 11.98
N GLU A 138 10.10 -4.44 12.82
CA GLU A 138 9.50 -5.76 12.92
C GLU A 138 8.68 -6.06 11.66
N LEU A 139 8.97 -7.19 11.00
CA LEU A 139 8.19 -7.70 9.88
C LEU A 139 7.04 -8.58 10.39
N ARG A 140 5.82 -8.20 10.12
CA ARG A 140 4.61 -8.97 10.45
C ARG A 140 3.99 -9.54 9.20
N LEU A 141 4.08 -10.85 9.03
CA LEU A 141 3.52 -11.57 7.91
C LEU A 141 2.17 -12.16 8.30
N VAL A 142 1.13 -11.88 7.52
CA VAL A 142 -0.24 -12.34 7.76
C VAL A 142 -0.77 -13.05 6.54
N HIS A 143 -1.30 -14.26 6.74
CA HIS A 143 -2.14 -14.96 5.76
C HIS A 143 -3.55 -15.06 6.31
N VAL A 144 -4.55 -14.84 5.46
CA VAL A 144 -5.97 -14.96 5.86
C VAL A 144 -6.64 -16.05 5.05
N ILE A 145 -7.07 -17.11 5.74
CA ILE A 145 -7.86 -18.18 5.17
C ILE A 145 -9.32 -17.75 5.14
N ASN A 146 -9.89 -17.66 3.94
CA ASN A 146 -11.31 -17.36 3.78
C ASN A 146 -12.11 -18.69 3.86
N PRO A 147 -12.91 -18.92 4.93
CA PRO A 147 -13.69 -20.14 5.06
C PRO A 147 -14.71 -20.33 3.94
N GLN A 148 -15.21 -19.24 3.36
CA GLN A 148 -16.19 -19.29 2.27
C GLN A 148 -15.60 -19.78 0.93
N ALA A 149 -14.29 -19.79 0.79
CA ALA A 149 -13.61 -20.31 -0.41
C ALA A 149 -13.58 -21.85 -0.44
N TYR A 150 -13.93 -22.50 0.66
CA TYR A 150 -14.00 -23.94 0.78
C TYR A 150 -15.48 -24.35 0.95
N PRO A 151 -16.16 -24.83 -0.12
CA PRO A 151 -17.53 -25.28 0.00
C PRO A 151 -17.60 -26.46 0.97
N PHE A 152 -18.37 -26.30 2.04
CA PHE A 152 -18.70 -27.37 2.95
C PHE A 152 -19.58 -28.39 2.19
N GLY A 153 -19.02 -29.55 1.86
CA GLY A 153 -19.79 -30.70 1.47
C GLY A 153 -20.38 -31.40 2.71
N ASP A 154 -21.38 -32.26 2.48
CA ASP A 154 -22.22 -32.92 3.45
C ASP A 154 -21.55 -33.36 4.77
N GLU A 155 -22.34 -33.42 5.83
CA GLU A 155 -22.07 -33.63 7.27
C GLU A 155 -21.10 -34.77 7.63
N TYR A 156 -20.85 -35.70 6.73
CA TYR A 156 -19.97 -36.87 6.93
C TYR A 156 -18.47 -36.62 6.71
N VAL A 157 -18.08 -35.47 6.18
CA VAL A 157 -16.68 -35.14 5.86
C VAL A 157 -16.01 -34.30 6.96
N ALA A 158 -16.71 -33.99 8.05
CA ALA A 158 -16.30 -32.95 9.00
C ALA A 158 -14.96 -33.25 9.73
N LEU A 159 -14.69 -34.50 10.09
CA LEU A 159 -13.47 -34.85 10.85
C LEU A 159 -12.22 -34.84 9.98
N ASP A 160 -12.26 -35.43 8.80
CA ASP A 160 -11.14 -35.42 7.86
C ASP A 160 -10.87 -33.99 7.37
N HIS A 161 -11.92 -33.19 7.22
CA HIS A 161 -11.79 -31.80 6.80
C HIS A 161 -11.11 -30.91 7.85
N VAL A 162 -11.45 -31.11 9.14
CA VAL A 162 -10.78 -30.37 10.24
C VAL A 162 -9.31 -30.75 10.34
N GLN A 163 -8.96 -31.99 10.14
CA GLN A 163 -7.57 -32.43 10.13
C GLN A 163 -6.81 -31.85 8.94
N LEU A 164 -7.36 -31.91 7.74
CA LEU A 164 -6.79 -31.33 6.54
C LEU A 164 -6.59 -29.80 6.68
N MET A 165 -7.57 -29.09 7.26
CA MET A 165 -7.42 -27.65 7.54
C MET A 165 -6.26 -27.35 8.49
N ARG A 166 -6.09 -28.14 9.56
CA ARG A 166 -4.97 -27.99 10.50
C ARG A 166 -3.62 -28.26 9.84
N GLU A 167 -3.54 -29.27 9.02
CA GLU A 167 -2.32 -29.63 8.27
C GLU A 167 -1.95 -28.52 7.27
N THR A 168 -2.95 -27.99 6.57
CA THR A 168 -2.78 -26.87 5.64
C THR A 168 -2.32 -25.60 6.38
N GLU A 169 -2.99 -25.25 7.47
CA GLU A 169 -2.61 -24.10 8.30
C GLU A 169 -1.18 -24.22 8.84
N TYR A 170 -0.81 -25.42 9.30
CA TYR A 170 0.54 -25.69 9.77
C TYR A 170 1.58 -25.54 8.65
N ALA A 171 1.30 -26.07 7.46
CA ALA A 171 2.17 -25.97 6.30
C ALA A 171 2.36 -24.51 5.86
N GLU A 172 1.26 -23.75 5.77
CA GLU A 172 1.28 -22.31 5.45
C GLU A 172 2.06 -21.52 6.50
N GLN A 173 1.84 -21.77 7.78
CA GLN A 173 2.56 -21.12 8.86
C GLN A 173 4.06 -21.43 8.81
N LYS A 174 4.45 -22.67 8.51
CA LYS A 174 5.85 -23.08 8.32
C LYS A 174 6.49 -22.37 7.14
N GLN A 175 5.79 -22.28 6.00
CA GLN A 175 6.25 -21.57 4.83
C GLN A 175 6.46 -20.07 5.14
N MET A 176 5.49 -19.44 5.78
CA MET A 176 5.59 -18.02 6.17
C MET A 176 6.76 -17.76 7.12
N ARG A 177 7.02 -18.65 8.08
CA ARG A 177 8.18 -18.53 8.99
C ARG A 177 9.49 -18.60 8.22
N SER A 178 9.60 -19.51 7.26
CA SER A 178 10.79 -19.61 6.39
C SER A 178 10.99 -18.34 5.56
N MET A 179 9.91 -17.76 5.02
CA MET A 179 9.98 -16.48 4.31
C MET A 179 10.41 -15.35 5.25
N ALA A 180 9.75 -15.20 6.41
CA ALA A 180 9.96 -14.12 7.34
C ALA A 180 11.36 -14.15 7.99
N ALA A 181 11.95 -15.33 8.19
CA ALA A 181 13.32 -15.49 8.73
C ALA A 181 14.37 -14.80 7.85
N ARG A 182 14.09 -14.59 6.56
CA ARG A 182 14.96 -13.84 5.63
C ARG A 182 15.08 -12.36 6.01
N ALA A 183 14.20 -11.83 6.87
CA ALA A 183 14.23 -10.42 7.26
C ALA A 183 15.51 -10.03 8.00
N MET A 184 16.14 -10.97 8.73
CA MET A 184 17.28 -10.71 9.62
C MET A 184 16.97 -9.63 10.67
N THR A 185 15.69 -9.37 10.91
CA THR A 185 15.13 -8.48 11.93
C THR A 185 14.11 -9.27 12.76
N ARG A 186 13.46 -8.61 13.71
CA ARG A 186 12.34 -9.24 14.42
C ARG A 186 11.19 -9.51 13.43
N TYR A 187 10.57 -10.67 13.54
CA TYR A 187 9.38 -10.99 12.74
C TYR A 187 8.34 -11.74 13.53
N SER A 188 7.11 -11.63 13.09
CA SER A 188 5.99 -12.46 13.55
C SER A 188 5.18 -12.96 12.35
N VAL A 189 4.53 -14.12 12.54
CA VAL A 189 3.75 -14.79 11.51
C VAL A 189 2.40 -15.16 12.10
N ARG A 190 1.32 -14.83 11.41
CA ARG A 190 -0.04 -15.16 11.83
C ARG A 190 -0.85 -15.69 10.66
N VAL A 191 -1.53 -16.82 10.89
CA VAL A 191 -2.62 -17.30 10.04
C VAL A 191 -3.94 -16.96 10.76
N ILE A 192 -4.86 -16.34 10.05
CA ILE A 192 -6.14 -15.84 10.59
C ILE A 192 -7.25 -16.38 9.70
N HIS A 193 -8.38 -16.77 10.30
CA HIS A 193 -9.57 -17.18 9.57
C HIS A 193 -10.56 -16.01 9.48
N GLY A 194 -11.11 -15.75 8.28
CA GLY A 194 -12.09 -14.70 8.09
C GLY A 194 -12.06 -14.07 6.70
N SER A 195 -12.65 -12.87 6.58
CA SER A 195 -12.58 -12.08 5.37
C SER A 195 -11.21 -11.41 5.24
N PRO A 196 -10.41 -11.69 4.19
CA PRO A 196 -9.07 -11.14 4.04
C PRO A 196 -9.02 -9.62 4.18
N ALA A 197 -9.95 -8.92 3.55
CA ALA A 197 -10.01 -7.47 3.57
C ALA A 197 -10.21 -6.89 4.99
N VAL A 198 -11.05 -7.53 5.78
CA VAL A 198 -11.37 -7.11 7.16
C VAL A 198 -10.24 -7.49 8.11
N GLU A 199 -9.77 -8.74 8.03
CA GLU A 199 -8.77 -9.24 8.97
C GLU A 199 -7.39 -8.58 8.79
N ILE A 200 -7.02 -8.20 7.57
CA ILE A 200 -5.81 -7.40 7.33
C ILE A 200 -5.93 -6.03 7.99
N CYS A 201 -7.07 -5.36 7.87
CA CYS A 201 -7.31 -4.08 8.54
C CYS A 201 -7.27 -4.23 10.07
N ASN A 202 -7.92 -5.26 10.63
CA ASN A 202 -7.92 -5.55 12.05
C ASN A 202 -6.50 -5.81 12.58
N ALA A 203 -5.71 -6.60 11.86
CA ALA A 203 -4.32 -6.89 12.20
C ALA A 203 -3.44 -5.63 12.17
N ALA A 204 -3.71 -4.71 11.23
CA ALA A 204 -3.00 -3.44 11.14
C ALA A 204 -3.39 -2.46 12.24
N ASN A 205 -4.69 -2.38 12.57
CA ASN A 205 -5.22 -1.46 13.59
C ASN A 205 -4.66 -1.75 14.98
N ALA A 206 -4.28 -3.01 15.23
CA ALA A 206 -3.72 -3.39 16.52
C ALA A 206 -2.38 -2.68 16.78
N ASP A 207 -1.51 -2.49 15.77
CA ASP A 207 -0.15 -1.99 16.05
C ASP A 207 0.77 -1.89 14.79
N ALA A 208 0.29 -1.68 13.58
CA ALA A 208 1.15 -1.52 12.41
C ALA A 208 1.36 -0.04 12.06
N ASP A 209 2.61 0.31 11.68
CA ASP A 209 2.95 1.65 11.21
C ASP A 209 2.77 1.76 9.67
N LEU A 210 2.85 0.63 8.96
CA LEU A 210 2.73 0.53 7.52
C LEU A 210 2.17 -0.83 7.11
N ILE A 211 1.27 -0.83 6.13
CA ILE A 211 0.91 -2.04 5.38
C ILE A 211 1.63 -2.01 4.04
N VAL A 212 2.23 -3.13 3.62
CA VAL A 212 2.77 -3.31 2.27
C VAL A 212 1.96 -4.40 1.57
N ILE A 213 1.25 -4.05 0.52
CA ILE A 213 0.31 -4.94 -0.18
C ILE A 213 0.46 -4.82 -1.69
N SER A 214 0.21 -5.91 -2.43
CA SER A 214 0.15 -5.88 -3.90
C SER A 214 -1.21 -5.41 -4.41
N THR A 215 -1.24 -4.89 -5.64
CA THR A 215 -2.51 -4.51 -6.29
C THR A 215 -3.41 -5.71 -6.58
N HIS A 216 -2.85 -6.91 -6.81
CA HIS A 216 -3.57 -8.13 -7.17
C HIS A 216 -3.16 -9.30 -6.29
N GLY A 217 -4.06 -10.27 -6.14
CA GLY A 217 -3.83 -11.55 -5.48
C GLY A 217 -4.02 -12.74 -6.44
N ARG A 218 -4.40 -13.90 -5.90
CA ARG A 218 -4.59 -15.18 -6.63
C ARG A 218 -5.55 -15.08 -7.83
N THR A 219 -6.55 -14.23 -7.79
CA THR A 219 -7.57 -14.14 -8.84
C THR A 219 -7.12 -13.39 -10.09
N GLY A 220 -6.01 -12.65 -10.05
CA GLY A 220 -5.29 -12.10 -11.21
C GLY A 220 -6.11 -11.46 -12.32
N LEU A 221 -7.32 -11.01 -12.07
CA LEU A 221 -8.25 -10.50 -13.07
C LEU A 221 -7.74 -9.17 -13.64
N GLY A 222 -7.07 -9.26 -14.77
CA GLY A 222 -6.84 -8.15 -15.72
C GLY A 222 -5.97 -7.00 -15.20
N HIS A 223 -5.02 -6.57 -15.99
CA HIS A 223 -4.03 -5.52 -15.68
C HIS A 223 -4.59 -4.11 -15.37
N LEU A 224 -5.91 -3.94 -15.26
CA LEU A 224 -6.56 -2.63 -15.16
C LEU A 224 -7.37 -2.39 -13.88
N LEU A 225 -7.51 -3.37 -12.98
CA LEU A 225 -8.33 -3.20 -11.77
C LEU A 225 -7.51 -3.54 -10.53
N ILE A 226 -7.61 -2.73 -9.49
CA ILE A 226 -7.10 -3.07 -8.15
C ILE A 226 -7.95 -4.23 -7.58
N GLY A 227 -7.31 -5.23 -6.96
CA GLY A 227 -8.02 -6.32 -6.31
C GLY A 227 -8.88 -5.84 -5.15
N SER A 228 -10.03 -6.47 -4.95
CA SER A 228 -11.02 -6.08 -3.92
C SER A 228 -10.43 -6.00 -2.50
N VAL A 229 -9.49 -6.87 -2.16
CA VAL A 229 -8.80 -6.86 -0.87
C VAL A 229 -7.90 -5.62 -0.75
N ALA A 230 -7.06 -5.35 -1.76
CA ALA A 230 -6.18 -4.19 -1.77
C ALA A 230 -6.98 -2.88 -1.72
N GLU A 231 -8.04 -2.77 -2.53
CA GLU A 231 -8.94 -1.63 -2.53
C GLU A 231 -9.55 -1.37 -1.15
N HIS A 232 -10.08 -2.43 -0.52
CA HIS A 232 -10.67 -2.33 0.81
C HIS A 232 -9.63 -1.91 1.86
N VAL A 233 -8.43 -2.50 1.83
CA VAL A 233 -7.35 -2.15 2.76
C VAL A 233 -6.94 -0.69 2.57
N VAL A 234 -6.73 -0.24 1.34
CA VAL A 234 -6.40 1.17 1.05
C VAL A 234 -7.49 2.11 1.52
N ARG A 235 -8.77 1.71 1.45
CA ARG A 235 -9.91 2.52 1.91
C ARG A 235 -10.08 2.55 3.43
N ASN A 236 -9.72 1.47 4.13
CA ASN A 236 -10.14 1.28 5.53
C ASN A 236 -9.00 1.15 6.54
N ALA A 237 -7.75 0.93 6.11
CA ALA A 237 -6.61 0.86 7.02
C ALA A 237 -6.41 2.18 7.78
N HIS A 238 -6.02 2.11 9.04
CA HIS A 238 -5.76 3.28 9.89
C HIS A 238 -4.32 3.81 9.76
N CYS A 239 -3.41 3.01 9.20
CA CYS A 239 -2.04 3.39 8.90
C CYS A 239 -1.82 3.62 7.40
N PRO A 240 -0.69 4.22 6.98
CA PRO A 240 -0.29 4.30 5.59
C PRO A 240 -0.25 2.92 4.92
N VAL A 241 -0.56 2.89 3.62
CA VAL A 241 -0.53 1.67 2.81
C VAL A 241 0.39 1.89 1.61
N LEU A 242 1.45 1.09 1.54
CA LEU A 242 2.32 1.01 0.37
C LEU A 242 1.77 -0.06 -0.57
N VAL A 243 1.26 0.38 -1.71
CA VAL A 243 0.70 -0.51 -2.74
C VAL A 243 1.74 -0.76 -3.80
N ILE A 244 2.05 -2.04 -4.02
CA ILE A 244 3.04 -2.49 -4.98
C ILE A 244 2.32 -2.93 -6.26
N PRO A 245 2.59 -2.31 -7.42
CA PRO A 245 1.99 -2.70 -8.69
C PRO A 245 2.47 -4.09 -9.13
N SER A 246 1.64 -4.80 -9.90
CA SER A 246 2.02 -6.07 -10.51
C SER A 246 3.17 -5.92 -11.52
N ARG A 247 3.94 -6.99 -11.77
CA ARG A 247 5.16 -6.97 -12.62
C ARG A 247 4.98 -6.31 -14.00
N GLY A 248 3.80 -6.32 -14.58
CA GLY A 248 3.54 -5.68 -15.88
C GLY A 248 3.80 -4.18 -15.92
N SER A 249 3.68 -3.49 -14.76
CA SER A 249 3.95 -2.05 -14.64
C SER A 249 5.39 -1.75 -14.18
N LEU A 250 6.07 -2.69 -13.51
CA LEU A 250 7.45 -2.50 -13.01
C LEU A 250 8.51 -2.75 -14.08
N ASN A 251 8.23 -3.58 -15.09
CA ASN A 251 9.21 -3.93 -16.14
C ASN A 251 9.44 -2.83 -17.19
N SER A 252 8.59 -1.82 -17.27
CA SER A 252 8.82 -0.67 -18.16
C SER A 252 9.99 0.22 -17.73
N GLY A 253 10.58 -0.01 -16.56
CA GLY A 253 11.71 0.76 -15.99
C GLY A 253 13.06 0.04 -15.97
N LYS A 254 13.11 -1.31 -16.10
CA LYS A 254 14.35 -2.08 -15.91
C LYS A 254 15.14 -2.43 -17.18
N GLU A 255 14.61 -2.19 -18.38
CA GLU A 255 15.31 -2.53 -19.62
C GLU A 255 16.44 -1.56 -20.04
N ARG A 256 16.88 -0.64 -19.18
CA ARG A 256 17.91 0.35 -19.54
C ARG A 256 19.21 0.33 -18.73
N ASN A 257 19.53 -0.74 -18.04
CA ASN A 257 20.83 -0.87 -17.37
C ASN A 257 21.68 -2.03 -17.92
N GLN A 258 21.63 -2.26 -19.26
CA GLN A 258 22.64 -3.04 -19.98
C GLN A 258 22.96 -2.31 -21.29
N ILE A 259 23.74 -1.25 -21.21
CA ILE A 259 24.67 -0.80 -22.26
C ILE A 259 25.84 -0.12 -21.53
#